data_f1b5d76bfd13b40edd30b2bb6eed52a8
#
_entry.id   f1b5d76bfd13b40edd30b2bb6eed52a8
#
_cell.length_a   1.000
_cell.length_b   1.000
_cell.length_c   1.000
_cell.angle_alpha   90.00
_cell.angle_beta   90.00
_cell.angle_gamma   90.00
#
_symmetry.space_group_name_H-M   'P 1'
#
loop_
_entity.id
_entity.type
_entity.pdbx_description
1 polymer ?
#
loop_
_entity_poly.entity_id
_entity_poly.type
_entity_poly.pdbx_seq_one_letter_code
_entity_poly.pdbx_strand_id
1 'polypeptide(L)'
;LQKLLREFTLHLRELGELEVRLAINYAAAVAKLLAVAKLDASDITAIGCHGQTVYHDPYNQYPFSLQLVDGNKLAQLTGIDVVCDFRRMDMAYGGQGAPLTPVFHRYFLQGTQARIILNLGGIANITVLDPSSEQVIGFDTGPANCLIDLWMQDSYQLKYDENGALARNGQIIPELLARMLQDPYFSLAAPKSTGKEIYHLVWVQQHLQALNLAQAVAGDVLR
;
A
#
# COMPACT_ATOMS: atom_id res chain seq x y z
N LEU A 1 -11.55 -7.18 -9.12
CA LEU A 1 -10.45 -6.47 -8.47
C LEU A 1 -9.09 -7.06 -8.86
N GLN A 2 -8.87 -8.38 -8.72
CA GLN A 2 -7.58 -9.01 -9.08
C GLN A 2 -7.18 -8.76 -10.54
N LYS A 3 -8.13 -8.82 -11.48
CA LYS A 3 -7.90 -8.49 -12.90
C LYS A 3 -7.43 -7.04 -13.04
N LEU A 4 -8.12 -6.09 -12.40
CA LEU A 4 -7.75 -4.67 -12.43
C LEU A 4 -6.34 -4.41 -11.91
N LEU A 5 -5.97 -5.04 -10.79
CA LEU A 5 -4.65 -4.87 -10.17
C LEU A 5 -3.50 -5.52 -10.96
N ARG A 6 -3.83 -6.44 -11.90
CA ARG A 6 -2.84 -7.09 -12.76
C ARG A 6 -2.69 -6.41 -14.12
N GLU A 7 -3.82 -6.04 -14.73
CA GLU A 7 -3.88 -5.58 -16.12
C GLU A 7 -4.02 -4.05 -16.24
N PHE A 8 -4.37 -3.37 -15.13
CA PHE A 8 -4.67 -1.92 -15.07
C PHE A 8 -5.73 -1.46 -16.10
N THR A 9 -6.57 -2.40 -16.56
CA THR A 9 -7.63 -2.14 -17.54
C THR A 9 -8.96 -2.74 -17.10
N LEU A 10 -10.02 -1.93 -17.16
CA LEU A 10 -11.41 -2.36 -16.97
C LEU A 10 -12.33 -1.60 -17.89
N HIS A 11 -13.47 -2.21 -18.24
CA HIS A 11 -14.58 -1.46 -18.81
C HIS A 11 -15.21 -0.56 -17.74
N LEU A 12 -15.69 0.64 -18.13
CA LEU A 12 -16.34 1.58 -17.22
C LEU A 12 -17.50 0.96 -16.43
N ARG A 13 -18.26 0.05 -17.07
CA ARG A 13 -19.32 -0.70 -16.39
C ARG A 13 -18.77 -1.54 -15.23
N GLU A 14 -17.71 -2.31 -15.48
CA GLU A 14 -17.07 -3.16 -14.47
C GLU A 14 -16.50 -2.34 -13.32
N LEU A 15 -15.97 -1.14 -13.62
CA LEU A 15 -15.48 -0.20 -12.62
C LEU A 15 -16.62 0.25 -11.70
N GLY A 16 -17.73 0.73 -12.27
CA GLY A 16 -18.89 1.19 -11.47
C GLY A 16 -19.53 0.06 -10.66
N GLU A 17 -19.67 -1.15 -11.24
CA GLU A 17 -20.14 -2.31 -10.50
C GLU A 17 -19.21 -2.68 -9.33
N LEU A 18 -17.89 -2.55 -9.52
CA LEU A 18 -16.91 -2.84 -8.48
C LEU A 18 -17.00 -1.85 -7.31
N GLU A 19 -17.19 -0.55 -7.56
CA GLU A 19 -17.38 0.47 -6.52
C GLU A 19 -18.59 0.14 -5.63
N VAL A 20 -19.73 -0.17 -6.25
CA VAL A 20 -20.96 -0.55 -5.53
C VAL A 20 -20.76 -1.84 -4.73
N ARG A 21 -20.12 -2.86 -5.31
CA ARG A 21 -19.85 -4.13 -4.62
C ARG A 21 -18.91 -3.96 -3.44
N LEU A 22 -17.90 -3.09 -3.55
CA LEU A 22 -17.02 -2.76 -2.42
C LEU A 22 -17.81 -2.10 -1.30
N ALA A 23 -18.68 -1.12 -1.61
CA ALA A 23 -19.53 -0.48 -0.62
C ALA A 23 -20.45 -1.47 0.10
N ILE A 24 -21.06 -2.41 -0.61
CA ILE A 24 -21.88 -3.48 -0.01
C ILE A 24 -21.04 -4.35 0.95
N ASN A 25 -19.84 -4.75 0.55
CA ASN A 25 -18.97 -5.55 1.39
C ASN A 25 -18.52 -4.79 2.65
N TYR A 26 -18.21 -3.50 2.51
CA TYR A 26 -17.84 -2.66 3.66
C TYR A 26 -19.02 -2.45 4.60
N ALA A 27 -20.23 -2.23 4.07
CA ALA A 27 -21.42 -2.12 4.89
C ALA A 27 -21.70 -3.42 5.69
N ALA A 28 -21.53 -4.58 5.07
CA ALA A 28 -21.65 -5.86 5.76
C ALA A 28 -20.59 -6.03 6.86
N ALA A 29 -19.37 -5.58 6.63
CA ALA A 29 -18.30 -5.59 7.64
C ALA A 29 -18.62 -4.65 8.83
N VAL A 30 -19.12 -3.44 8.54
CA VAL A 30 -19.58 -2.48 9.55
C VAL A 30 -20.70 -3.08 10.39
N ALA A 31 -21.74 -3.62 9.76
CA ALA A 31 -22.86 -4.24 10.46
C ALA A 31 -22.39 -5.38 11.39
N LYS A 32 -21.46 -6.22 10.92
CA LYS A 32 -20.89 -7.30 11.73
C LYS A 32 -20.07 -6.76 12.91
N LEU A 33 -19.29 -5.68 12.70
CA LEU A 33 -18.52 -5.05 13.76
C LEU A 33 -19.43 -4.44 14.83
N LEU A 34 -20.48 -3.72 14.44
CA LEU A 34 -21.45 -3.12 15.36
C LEU A 34 -22.16 -4.19 16.20
N ALA A 35 -22.57 -5.29 15.56
CA ALA A 35 -23.19 -6.41 16.27
C ALA A 35 -22.25 -7.03 17.32
N VAL A 36 -20.98 -7.22 17.00
CA VAL A 36 -19.98 -7.74 17.95
C VAL A 36 -19.71 -6.75 19.08
N ALA A 37 -19.64 -5.46 18.75
CA ALA A 37 -19.40 -4.39 19.72
C ALA A 37 -20.64 -4.04 20.54
N LYS A 38 -21.83 -4.55 20.17
CA LYS A 38 -23.13 -4.21 20.77
C LYS A 38 -23.43 -2.70 20.70
N LEU A 39 -23.14 -2.12 19.56
CA LEU A 39 -23.39 -0.71 19.24
C LEU A 39 -24.43 -0.58 18.14
N ASP A 40 -25.18 0.53 18.15
CA ASP A 40 -26.07 0.92 17.08
C ASP A 40 -25.39 1.92 16.11
N ALA A 41 -25.95 2.09 14.92
CA ALA A 41 -25.42 3.06 13.94
C ALA A 41 -25.39 4.49 14.50
N SER A 42 -26.34 4.84 15.37
CA SER A 42 -26.43 6.15 16.04
C SER A 42 -25.30 6.42 17.04
N ASP A 43 -24.59 5.38 17.50
CA ASP A 43 -23.46 5.54 18.39
C ASP A 43 -22.17 5.92 17.65
N ILE A 44 -22.20 5.87 16.31
CA ILE A 44 -21.05 6.11 15.45
C ILE A 44 -21.17 7.47 14.76
N THR A 45 -20.22 8.35 15.00
CA THR A 45 -20.21 9.69 14.41
C THR A 45 -20.01 9.64 12.89
N ALA A 46 -19.07 8.85 12.39
CA ALA A 46 -18.79 8.70 10.97
C ALA A 46 -17.93 7.46 10.67
N ILE A 47 -17.98 7.02 9.42
CA ILE A 47 -17.10 6.01 8.87
C ILE A 47 -16.01 6.70 8.03
N GLY A 48 -14.74 6.58 8.41
CA GLY A 48 -13.63 6.91 7.54
C GLY A 48 -13.38 5.76 6.54
N CYS A 49 -13.66 5.96 5.26
CA CYS A 49 -13.48 4.93 4.25
C CYS A 49 -12.44 5.33 3.21
N HIS A 50 -11.26 4.73 3.30
CA HIS A 50 -10.20 4.95 2.32
C HIS A 50 -10.54 4.38 0.93
N GLY A 51 -11.36 3.35 0.86
CA GLY A 51 -11.58 2.59 -0.37
C GLY A 51 -10.40 1.69 -0.74
N GLN A 52 -10.44 1.16 -1.96
CA GLN A 52 -9.39 0.31 -2.51
C GLN A 52 -8.57 1.07 -3.54
N THR A 53 -7.30 1.32 -3.25
CA THR A 53 -6.39 1.93 -4.25
C THR A 53 -6.21 0.99 -5.43
N VAL A 54 -6.45 1.49 -6.61
CA VAL A 54 -6.32 0.76 -7.88
C VAL A 54 -5.29 1.37 -8.81
N TYR A 55 -5.05 2.68 -8.67
CA TYR A 55 -4.00 3.38 -9.40
C TYR A 55 -3.50 4.56 -8.58
N HIS A 56 -2.19 4.80 -8.63
CA HIS A 56 -1.57 5.94 -7.96
C HIS A 56 -0.43 6.46 -8.83
N ASP A 57 -0.57 7.70 -9.31
CA ASP A 57 0.39 8.32 -10.23
C ASP A 57 0.63 9.78 -9.82
N PRO A 58 1.49 10.00 -8.82
CA PRO A 58 1.75 11.33 -8.28
C PRO A 58 2.74 12.15 -9.13
N TYR A 59 3.40 11.54 -10.11
CA TYR A 59 4.46 12.18 -10.90
C TYR A 59 4.04 12.51 -12.32
N ASN A 60 2.80 12.23 -12.70
CA ASN A 60 2.27 12.54 -14.01
C ASN A 60 2.06 14.05 -14.19
N GLN A 61 1.93 14.50 -15.44
CA GLN A 61 1.53 15.87 -15.76
C GLN A 61 0.19 16.25 -15.09
N TYR A 62 -0.72 15.30 -14.93
CA TYR A 62 -1.98 15.42 -14.21
C TYR A 62 -1.98 14.40 -13.07
N PRO A 63 -1.33 14.71 -11.94
CA PRO A 63 -1.16 13.75 -10.87
C PRO A 63 -2.52 13.33 -10.28
N PHE A 64 -2.69 12.04 -10.02
CA PHE A 64 -3.91 11.50 -9.46
C PHE A 64 -3.68 10.25 -8.63
N SER A 65 -4.68 9.93 -7.82
CA SER A 65 -4.76 8.66 -7.09
C SER A 65 -6.20 8.19 -7.10
N LEU A 66 -6.44 6.95 -7.49
CA LEU A 66 -7.79 6.39 -7.63
C LEU A 66 -8.02 5.32 -6.57
N GLN A 67 -8.96 5.61 -5.67
CA GLN A 67 -9.48 4.67 -4.67
C GLN A 67 -10.94 4.38 -4.99
N LEU A 68 -11.29 3.11 -5.15
CA LEU A 68 -12.65 2.69 -5.46
C LEU A 68 -13.48 2.52 -4.19
N VAL A 69 -14.55 3.25 -4.09
CA VAL A 69 -15.65 3.08 -3.14
C VAL A 69 -16.81 3.98 -3.52
N ASP A 70 -18.03 3.46 -3.48
CA ASP A 70 -19.24 4.29 -3.50
C ASP A 70 -19.59 4.68 -2.05
N GLY A 71 -19.08 5.84 -1.62
CA GLY A 71 -19.32 6.37 -0.28
C GLY A 71 -20.79 6.66 -0.01
N ASN A 72 -21.57 7.09 -1.03
CA ASN A 72 -23.02 7.33 -0.89
C ASN A 72 -23.77 6.02 -0.64
N LYS A 73 -23.40 4.94 -1.36
CA LYS A 73 -23.98 3.63 -1.15
C LYS A 73 -23.65 3.07 0.22
N LEU A 74 -22.41 3.27 0.68
CA LEU A 74 -21.99 2.86 2.01
C LEU A 74 -22.78 3.60 3.09
N ALA A 75 -22.94 4.93 3.00
CA ALA A 75 -23.73 5.73 3.93
C ALA A 75 -25.20 5.30 3.94
N GLN A 76 -25.79 5.08 2.75
CA GLN A 76 -27.18 4.63 2.63
C GLN A 76 -27.43 3.27 3.29
N LEU A 77 -26.47 2.34 3.15
CA LEU A 77 -26.61 0.98 3.72
C LEU A 77 -26.37 0.91 5.22
N THR A 78 -25.52 1.78 5.75
CA THR A 78 -25.15 1.77 7.18
C THR A 78 -25.96 2.74 8.03
N GLY A 79 -26.52 3.79 7.42
CA GLY A 79 -27.14 4.90 8.14
C GLY A 79 -26.14 5.79 8.88
N ILE A 80 -24.86 5.70 8.55
CA ILE A 80 -23.76 6.44 9.19
C ILE A 80 -23.11 7.35 8.14
N ASP A 81 -22.74 8.56 8.52
CA ASP A 81 -22.00 9.47 7.65
C ASP A 81 -20.68 8.86 7.20
N VAL A 82 -20.29 9.09 5.92
CA VAL A 82 -19.07 8.54 5.35
C VAL A 82 -18.15 9.65 4.89
N VAL A 83 -16.91 9.63 5.40
CA VAL A 83 -15.81 10.46 4.92
C VAL A 83 -14.90 9.59 4.05
N CYS A 84 -14.69 9.98 2.80
CA CYS A 84 -13.87 9.23 1.85
C CYS A 84 -13.02 10.18 0.99
N ASP A 85 -12.24 9.61 0.04
CA ASP A 85 -11.42 10.38 -0.91
C ASP A 85 -10.30 11.22 -0.26
N PHE A 86 -9.61 10.63 0.70
CA PHE A 86 -8.58 11.33 1.48
C PHE A 86 -7.38 11.79 0.65
N ARG A 87 -6.97 11.01 -0.36
CA ARG A 87 -5.72 11.22 -1.10
C ARG A 87 -5.77 12.37 -2.08
N ARG A 88 -6.91 12.55 -2.76
CA ARG A 88 -7.06 13.63 -3.75
C ARG A 88 -7.04 15.02 -3.12
N MET A 89 -7.48 15.16 -1.87
CA MET A 89 -7.38 16.44 -1.15
C MET A 89 -5.91 16.80 -0.87
N ASP A 90 -5.10 15.86 -0.43
CA ASP A 90 -3.66 16.08 -0.22
C ASP A 90 -2.96 16.47 -1.54
N MET A 91 -3.28 15.76 -2.62
CA MET A 91 -2.73 16.06 -3.95
C MET A 91 -3.17 17.43 -4.48
N ALA A 92 -4.40 17.86 -4.20
CA ALA A 92 -4.89 19.18 -4.56
C ALA A 92 -4.11 20.33 -3.88
N TYR A 93 -3.55 20.05 -2.70
CA TYR A 93 -2.66 20.99 -1.99
C TYR A 93 -1.17 20.79 -2.35
N GLY A 94 -0.85 20.02 -3.38
CA GLY A 94 0.51 19.82 -3.86
C GLY A 94 1.26 18.68 -3.19
N GLY A 95 0.60 17.88 -2.35
CA GLY A 95 1.12 16.64 -1.81
C GLY A 95 1.10 15.50 -2.83
N GLN A 96 1.65 14.36 -2.45
CA GLN A 96 1.70 13.17 -3.30
C GLN A 96 0.54 12.19 -3.04
N GLY A 97 -0.34 12.48 -2.07
CA GLY A 97 -1.45 11.60 -1.70
C GLY A 97 -1.02 10.34 -0.94
N ALA A 98 0.28 10.14 -0.71
CA ALA A 98 0.84 9.01 0.03
C ALA A 98 2.23 9.34 0.57
N PRO A 99 2.61 8.79 1.75
CA PRO A 99 1.74 8.11 2.71
C PRO A 99 0.89 9.11 3.53
N LEU A 100 -0.32 8.73 3.94
CA LEU A 100 -1.17 9.53 4.83
C LEU A 100 -1.09 9.11 6.32
N THR A 101 -0.55 7.94 6.59
CA THR A 101 -0.36 7.42 7.96
C THR A 101 0.50 8.29 8.88
N PRO A 102 1.43 9.14 8.39
CA PRO A 102 2.22 10.03 9.25
C PRO A 102 1.37 10.93 10.14
N VAL A 103 0.21 11.40 9.66
CA VAL A 103 -0.72 12.22 10.45
C VAL A 103 -1.27 11.42 11.64
N PHE A 104 -1.68 10.16 11.40
CA PHE A 104 -2.13 9.26 12.46
C PHE A 104 -0.99 8.98 13.46
N HIS A 105 0.21 8.69 12.97
CA HIS A 105 1.36 8.42 13.82
C HIS A 105 1.69 9.61 14.73
N ARG A 106 1.58 10.83 14.22
CA ARG A 106 1.77 12.03 15.04
C ARG A 106 0.79 12.08 16.21
N TYR A 107 -0.50 11.88 15.93
CA TYR A 107 -1.52 11.98 16.99
C TYR A 107 -1.41 10.89 18.06
N PHE A 108 -1.05 9.67 17.69
CA PHE A 108 -1.16 8.52 18.57
C PHE A 108 0.19 8.01 19.09
N LEU A 109 1.30 8.27 18.37
CA LEU A 109 2.59 7.67 18.65
C LEU A 109 3.68 8.69 18.98
N GLN A 110 3.41 9.99 18.85
CA GLN A 110 4.36 11.02 19.25
C GLN A 110 4.56 11.00 20.75
N GLY A 111 5.80 11.04 21.18
CA GLY A 111 6.20 11.10 22.60
C GLY A 111 7.22 12.21 22.85
N THR A 112 7.88 12.15 23.98
CA THR A 112 8.92 13.12 24.38
C THR A 112 10.27 12.89 23.70
N GLN A 113 10.45 11.74 23.04
CA GLN A 113 11.67 11.38 22.33
C GLN A 113 11.39 11.27 20.83
N ALA A 114 12.39 11.58 20.01
CA ALA A 114 12.33 11.35 18.58
C ALA A 114 12.14 9.85 18.27
N ARG A 115 11.29 9.55 17.30
CA ARG A 115 10.94 8.18 16.90
C ARG A 115 10.89 8.05 15.39
N ILE A 116 11.23 6.87 14.91
CA ILE A 116 10.93 6.45 13.54
C ILE A 116 9.94 5.31 13.62
N ILE A 117 8.79 5.48 12.97
CA ILE A 117 7.80 4.42 12.81
C ILE A 117 8.03 3.80 11.44
N LEU A 118 8.35 2.52 11.43
CA LEU A 118 8.53 1.73 10.21
C LEU A 118 7.30 0.86 9.99
N ASN A 119 6.68 0.99 8.84
CA ASN A 119 5.60 0.10 8.37
C ASN A 119 6.13 -0.78 7.24
N LEU A 120 6.03 -2.09 7.40
CA LEU A 120 6.41 -3.11 6.41
C LEU A 120 5.15 -3.77 5.83
N GLY A 121 4.46 -3.03 4.96
CA GLY A 121 3.33 -3.51 4.18
C GLY A 121 3.79 -4.15 2.85
N GLY A 122 3.02 -4.00 1.79
CA GLY A 122 3.47 -4.33 0.43
C GLY A 122 4.62 -3.42 -0.01
N ILE A 123 4.48 -2.13 0.24
CA ILE A 123 5.52 -1.11 0.17
C ILE A 123 5.90 -0.75 1.61
N ALA A 124 7.19 -0.55 1.86
CA ALA A 124 7.68 -0.07 3.13
C ALA A 124 7.63 1.46 3.18
N ASN A 125 7.21 2.01 4.32
CA ASN A 125 7.27 3.45 4.56
C ASN A 125 7.72 3.75 5.98
N ILE A 126 8.26 4.95 6.15
CA ILE A 126 8.65 5.46 7.47
C ILE A 126 7.92 6.75 7.77
N THR A 127 7.76 7.00 9.07
CA THR A 127 7.36 8.29 9.63
C THR A 127 8.39 8.71 10.65
N VAL A 128 8.91 9.91 10.50
CA VAL A 128 9.82 10.53 11.48
C VAL A 128 9.00 11.44 12.37
N LEU A 129 8.99 11.16 13.67
CA LEU A 129 8.32 11.92 14.71
C LEU A 129 9.39 12.60 15.57
N ASP A 130 9.61 13.88 15.36
CA ASP A 130 10.50 14.72 16.16
C ASP A 130 9.64 15.62 17.03
N PRO A 131 9.71 15.49 18.38
CA PRO A 131 8.93 16.34 19.29
C PRO A 131 9.35 17.83 19.25
N SER A 132 10.53 18.14 18.73
CA SER A 132 10.99 19.51 18.55
C SER A 132 10.49 20.16 17.24
N SER A 133 9.84 19.40 16.36
CA SER A 133 9.35 19.85 15.07
C SER A 133 7.83 19.75 14.97
N GLU A 134 7.20 20.78 14.42
CA GLU A 134 5.80 20.71 14.03
C GLU A 134 5.57 19.93 12.72
N GLN A 135 6.63 19.74 11.93
CA GLN A 135 6.56 19.00 10.68
C GLN A 135 6.66 17.50 10.94
N VAL A 136 5.83 16.75 10.25
CA VAL A 136 5.89 15.29 10.18
C VAL A 136 6.44 14.91 8.82
N ILE A 137 7.53 14.17 8.83
CA ILE A 137 8.13 13.65 7.61
C ILE A 137 7.72 12.20 7.49
N GLY A 138 7.11 11.84 6.34
CA GLY A 138 6.80 10.46 6.02
C GLY A 138 6.96 10.22 4.54
N PHE A 139 7.51 9.05 4.17
CA PHE A 139 7.72 8.68 2.78
C PHE A 139 7.88 7.17 2.60
N ASP A 140 7.64 6.69 1.39
CA ASP A 140 7.87 5.31 1.04
C ASP A 140 9.37 5.06 0.85
N THR A 141 9.89 4.02 1.49
CA THR A 141 11.32 3.68 1.42
C THR A 141 11.63 2.71 0.28
N GLY A 142 10.65 1.98 -0.21
CA GLY A 142 10.80 1.04 -1.32
C GLY A 142 9.89 -0.18 -1.18
N PRO A 143 10.11 -1.23 -1.98
CA PRO A 143 9.34 -2.46 -1.91
C PRO A 143 9.59 -3.19 -0.58
N ALA A 144 8.57 -3.91 -0.11
CA ALA A 144 8.66 -4.82 1.02
C ALA A 144 7.99 -6.15 0.65
N ASN A 145 6.90 -6.53 1.33
CA ASN A 145 6.28 -7.83 1.08
C ASN A 145 5.71 -8.00 -0.33
N CYS A 146 5.47 -6.92 -1.09
CA CYS A 146 4.90 -7.06 -2.43
C CYS A 146 5.78 -7.87 -3.37
N LEU A 147 7.11 -7.70 -3.33
CA LEU A 147 8.03 -8.49 -4.15
C LEU A 147 8.16 -9.92 -3.64
N ILE A 148 8.23 -10.08 -2.31
CA ILE A 148 8.28 -11.40 -1.66
C ILE A 148 7.06 -12.22 -2.05
N ASP A 149 5.86 -11.66 -1.89
CA ASP A 149 4.60 -12.36 -2.19
C ASP A 149 4.47 -12.70 -3.69
N LEU A 150 4.85 -11.78 -4.58
CA LEU A 150 4.86 -12.03 -6.02
C LEU A 150 5.83 -13.13 -6.42
N TRP A 151 7.04 -13.13 -5.83
CA TRP A 151 8.04 -14.18 -6.07
C TRP A 151 7.59 -15.53 -5.53
N MET A 152 6.97 -15.54 -4.35
CA MET A 152 6.38 -16.75 -3.77
C MET A 152 5.29 -17.33 -4.67
N GLN A 153 4.42 -16.46 -5.20
CA GLN A 153 3.36 -16.91 -6.09
C GLN A 153 3.90 -17.46 -7.42
N ASP A 154 4.92 -16.82 -7.98
CA ASP A 154 5.52 -17.22 -9.25
C ASP A 154 6.32 -18.53 -9.09
N SER A 155 7.21 -18.58 -8.10
CA SER A 155 8.18 -19.67 -7.97
C SER A 155 7.66 -20.90 -7.22
N TYR A 156 6.73 -20.69 -6.26
CA TYR A 156 6.24 -21.74 -5.37
C TYR A 156 4.74 -21.97 -5.41
N GLN A 157 3.99 -21.15 -6.15
CA GLN A 157 2.51 -21.17 -6.19
C GLN A 157 1.88 -20.96 -4.80
N LEU A 158 2.58 -20.28 -3.90
CA LEU A 158 2.16 -19.92 -2.56
C LEU A 158 1.84 -18.43 -2.49
N LYS A 159 0.96 -18.03 -1.58
CA LYS A 159 0.54 -16.63 -1.45
C LYS A 159 1.60 -15.74 -0.78
N TYR A 160 2.37 -16.30 0.13
CA TYR A 160 3.42 -15.62 0.91
C TYR A 160 4.36 -16.67 1.52
N ASP A 161 5.52 -16.22 2.01
CA ASP A 161 6.48 -17.06 2.74
C ASP A 161 6.10 -17.11 4.22
N GLU A 162 5.44 -18.19 4.64
CA GLU A 162 4.95 -18.31 6.01
C GLU A 162 6.10 -18.33 7.01
N ASN A 163 6.11 -17.36 7.93
CA ASN A 163 7.14 -17.15 8.94
C ASN A 163 8.56 -16.95 8.35
N GLY A 164 8.68 -16.59 7.07
CA GLY A 164 9.97 -16.43 6.40
C GLY A 164 10.77 -17.75 6.29
N ALA A 165 10.06 -18.87 6.18
CA ALA A 165 10.67 -20.19 6.26
C ALA A 165 11.59 -20.50 5.06
N LEU A 166 11.16 -20.10 3.86
CA LEU A 166 11.94 -20.30 2.64
C LEU A 166 13.10 -19.31 2.55
N ALA A 167 12.85 -18.03 2.82
CA ALA A 167 13.90 -17.02 2.84
C ALA A 167 15.00 -17.33 3.85
N ARG A 168 14.64 -17.85 5.03
CA ARG A 168 15.61 -18.22 6.08
C ARG A 168 16.60 -19.30 5.62
N ASN A 169 16.18 -20.19 4.75
CA ASN A 169 17.01 -21.27 4.20
C ASN A 169 17.79 -20.85 2.96
N GLY A 170 17.46 -19.71 2.36
CA GLY A 170 18.17 -19.14 1.23
C GLY A 170 19.50 -18.49 1.64
N GLN A 171 20.32 -18.17 0.65
CA GLN A 171 21.56 -17.41 0.83
C GLN A 171 21.45 -16.07 0.10
N ILE A 172 21.96 -15.02 0.73
CA ILE A 172 21.98 -13.68 0.12
C ILE A 172 22.85 -13.75 -1.15
N ILE A 173 22.33 -13.21 -2.24
CA ILE A 173 23.08 -12.98 -3.49
C ILE A 173 23.58 -11.53 -3.47
N PRO A 174 24.84 -11.27 -3.09
CA PRO A 174 25.32 -9.89 -2.86
C PRO A 174 25.24 -9.01 -4.10
N GLU A 175 25.50 -9.58 -5.28
CA GLU A 175 25.49 -8.87 -6.54
C GLU A 175 24.06 -8.45 -6.92
N LEU A 176 23.06 -9.29 -6.64
CA LEU A 176 21.66 -8.99 -6.87
C LEU A 176 21.19 -7.86 -5.96
N LEU A 177 21.49 -7.98 -4.66
CA LEU A 177 21.16 -6.94 -3.68
C LEU A 177 21.81 -5.59 -4.05
N ALA A 178 23.11 -5.60 -4.35
CA ALA A 178 23.83 -4.39 -4.75
C ALA A 178 23.24 -3.75 -5.98
N ARG A 179 22.83 -4.54 -6.99
CA ARG A 179 22.19 -4.04 -8.19
C ARG A 179 20.79 -3.48 -7.92
N MET A 180 19.98 -4.16 -7.13
CA MET A 180 18.64 -3.67 -6.75
C MET A 180 18.72 -2.35 -6.00
N LEU A 181 19.68 -2.19 -5.11
CA LEU A 181 19.90 -0.94 -4.36
C LEU A 181 20.39 0.23 -5.21
N GLN A 182 20.80 0.01 -6.46
CA GLN A 182 21.13 1.08 -7.42
C GLN A 182 19.89 1.70 -8.09
N ASP A 183 18.68 1.21 -7.80
CA ASP A 183 17.48 1.83 -8.33
C ASP A 183 17.44 3.32 -7.94
N PRO A 184 17.25 4.23 -8.92
CA PRO A 184 17.27 5.68 -8.68
C PRO A 184 16.30 6.16 -7.60
N TYR A 185 15.21 5.42 -7.39
CA TYR A 185 14.21 5.74 -6.36
C TYR A 185 14.83 5.85 -4.98
N PHE A 186 15.78 4.99 -4.63
CA PHE A 186 16.39 5.00 -3.30
C PHE A 186 17.18 6.28 -3.01
N SER A 187 17.70 6.92 -4.05
CA SER A 187 18.46 8.18 -3.95
C SER A 187 17.59 9.44 -3.97
N LEU A 188 16.28 9.33 -4.22
CA LEU A 188 15.38 10.48 -4.20
C LEU A 188 15.25 11.05 -2.78
N ALA A 189 15.23 12.38 -2.69
CA ALA A 189 14.91 13.08 -1.44
C ALA A 189 13.42 12.91 -1.08
N ALA A 190 13.12 12.97 0.22
CA ALA A 190 11.74 13.09 0.69
C ALA A 190 11.18 14.50 0.40
N PRO A 191 9.86 14.63 0.15
CA PRO A 191 8.86 13.58 0.12
C PRO A 191 8.92 12.74 -1.16
N LYS A 192 8.73 11.43 -1.04
CA LYS A 192 8.69 10.50 -2.17
C LYS A 192 7.71 9.38 -1.90
N SER A 193 7.07 8.86 -2.94
CA SER A 193 6.17 7.72 -2.87
C SER A 193 6.42 6.74 -4.01
N THR A 194 6.04 5.49 -3.84
CA THR A 194 6.16 4.44 -4.85
C THR A 194 5.07 3.40 -4.68
N GLY A 195 5.00 2.43 -5.58
CA GLY A 195 3.95 1.43 -5.54
C GLY A 195 4.29 0.16 -6.29
N LYS A 196 3.30 -0.73 -6.35
CA LYS A 196 3.39 -2.04 -7.01
C LYS A 196 3.46 -1.92 -8.54
N GLU A 197 3.10 -0.78 -9.10
CA GLU A 197 3.22 -0.46 -10.51
C GLU A 197 4.68 -0.34 -10.96
N ILE A 198 5.59 -0.01 -10.05
CA ILE A 198 7.04 0.04 -10.27
C ILE A 198 7.68 -1.28 -9.81
N TYR A 199 7.39 -1.68 -8.56
CA TYR A 199 7.98 -2.86 -7.95
C TYR A 199 7.09 -4.09 -8.16
N HIS A 200 7.31 -4.79 -9.27
CA HIS A 200 6.58 -5.98 -9.68
C HIS A 200 7.55 -7.10 -10.12
N LEU A 201 7.02 -8.27 -10.45
CA LEU A 201 7.83 -9.44 -10.76
C LEU A 201 8.81 -9.21 -11.92
N VAL A 202 8.41 -8.47 -12.95
CA VAL A 202 9.28 -8.17 -14.10
C VAL A 202 10.51 -7.35 -13.67
N TRP A 203 10.36 -6.44 -12.70
CA TRP A 203 11.48 -5.70 -12.13
C TRP A 203 12.53 -6.65 -11.52
N VAL A 204 12.12 -7.63 -10.74
CA VAL A 204 13.01 -8.68 -10.19
C VAL A 204 13.68 -9.47 -11.31
N GLN A 205 12.90 -9.94 -12.27
CA GLN A 205 13.38 -10.74 -13.40
C GLN A 205 14.41 -10.00 -14.25
N GLN A 206 14.23 -8.70 -14.48
CA GLN A 206 15.21 -7.87 -15.18
C GLN A 206 16.56 -7.79 -14.47
N HIS A 207 16.55 -7.69 -13.14
CA HIS A 207 17.78 -7.70 -12.34
C HIS A 207 18.49 -9.07 -12.39
N LEU A 208 17.73 -10.15 -12.29
CA LEU A 208 18.27 -11.52 -12.42
C LEU A 208 18.87 -11.78 -13.81
N GLN A 209 18.18 -11.37 -14.87
CA GLN A 209 18.66 -11.53 -16.25
C GLN A 209 19.95 -10.75 -16.48
N ALA A 210 20.02 -9.51 -16.00
CA ALA A 210 21.20 -8.65 -16.18
C ALA A 210 22.46 -9.20 -15.49
N LEU A 211 22.30 -10.08 -14.51
CA LEU A 211 23.39 -10.77 -13.80
C LEU A 211 23.58 -12.23 -14.26
N ASN A 212 22.85 -12.67 -15.30
CA ASN A 212 22.79 -14.08 -15.74
C ASN A 212 22.38 -15.05 -14.62
N LEU A 213 21.53 -14.59 -13.68
CA LEU A 213 21.03 -15.33 -12.53
C LEU A 213 19.62 -15.91 -12.76
N ALA A 214 19.20 -16.08 -14.02
CA ALA A 214 17.87 -16.63 -14.33
C ALA A 214 17.62 -18.05 -13.77
N GLN A 215 18.69 -18.77 -13.42
CA GLN A 215 18.65 -20.09 -12.79
C GLN A 215 18.97 -20.07 -11.28
N ALA A 216 18.94 -18.87 -10.66
CA ALA A 216 19.18 -18.75 -9.21
C ALA A 216 18.15 -19.57 -8.42
N VAL A 217 18.56 -20.12 -7.30
CA VAL A 217 17.67 -20.83 -6.40
C VAL A 217 16.62 -19.84 -5.88
N ALA A 218 15.35 -20.18 -6.04
CA ALA A 218 14.26 -19.25 -5.72
C ALA A 218 14.27 -18.79 -4.24
N GLY A 219 14.73 -19.65 -3.32
CA GLY A 219 14.92 -19.30 -1.91
C GLY A 219 16.00 -18.23 -1.68
N ASP A 220 17.06 -18.22 -2.51
CA ASP A 220 18.15 -17.24 -2.41
C ASP A 220 17.69 -15.86 -2.90
N VAL A 221 16.79 -15.81 -3.88
CA VAL A 221 16.18 -14.56 -4.36
C VAL A 221 15.24 -13.93 -3.31
N LEU A 222 14.62 -14.77 -2.45
CA LEU A 222 13.76 -14.31 -1.35
C LEU A 222 14.55 -13.69 -0.19
N ARG A 223 15.80 -14.07 -0.01
CA ARG A 223 16.63 -13.62 1.11
C ARG A 223 17.34 -12.31 0.83
#